data_9e4b4b4c4db14d231d339778f827c9a1
#
_entry.id   9e4b4b4c4db14d231d339778f827c9a1
#
_cell.length_a   1.000
_cell.length_b   1.000
_cell.length_c   1.000
_cell.angle_alpha   90.00
_cell.angle_beta   90.00
_cell.angle_gamma   90.00
#
_symmetry.space_group_name_H-M   'P 1'
#
loop_
_entity.id
_entity.type
_entity.pdbx_description
1 polymer ?
#
loop_
_entity_poly.entity_id
_entity_poly.type
_entity_poly.pdbx_seq_one_letter_code
_entity_poly.pdbx_strand_id
1 'polypeptide(L)'
;RNPLLRFVPALDALRGYRVHDARQDVLAGLTVAAVAVPQAMAYAMIIGLPPVYGLYTAIVMTAIGALFDSSRQLINGPTNAISIAVLSAVATIAPPEERLGLIFLMTFMIGLIQLEANFAGVVLIIAAFVLS
;
A
#
# COMPACT_ATOMS: atom_id res chain seq x y z
N ARG A 1 23.97 12.52 12.35
CA ARG A 1 22.91 11.95 11.47
C ARG A 1 21.59 12.55 11.93
N ASN A 2 20.93 13.34 11.07
CA ASN A 2 19.67 14.00 11.43
C ASN A 2 18.59 12.94 11.69
N PRO A 3 17.86 13.01 12.81
CA PRO A 3 16.83 12.04 13.17
C PRO A 3 15.69 11.97 12.14
N LEU A 4 15.43 13.04 11.39
CA LEU A 4 14.42 13.10 10.33
C LEU A 4 14.70 12.16 9.16
N LEU A 5 15.96 11.85 8.86
CA LEU A 5 16.35 10.91 7.79
C LEU A 5 16.03 9.45 8.14
N ARG A 6 15.73 9.17 9.40
CA ARG A 6 15.34 7.85 9.89
C ARG A 6 13.85 7.57 9.66
N PHE A 7 13.04 8.63 9.57
CA PHE A 7 11.59 8.52 9.33
C PHE A 7 11.21 8.49 7.86
N VAL A 8 12.07 9.00 6.97
CA VAL A 8 11.79 9.01 5.52
C VAL A 8 13.01 8.44 4.78
N PRO A 9 13.08 7.12 4.57
CA PRO A 9 14.19 6.44 3.90
C PRO A 9 14.46 6.96 2.48
N ALA A 10 13.42 7.46 1.80
CA ALA A 10 13.54 8.07 0.49
C ALA A 10 14.50 9.27 0.44
N LEU A 11 14.58 10.07 1.51
CA LEU A 11 15.48 11.23 1.56
C LEU A 11 16.95 10.83 1.66
N ASP A 12 17.25 9.69 2.26
CA ASP A 12 18.62 9.17 2.33
C ASP A 12 19.05 8.57 0.99
N ALA A 13 18.13 7.97 0.26
CA ALA A 13 18.36 7.43 -1.07
C ALA A 13 18.68 8.53 -2.10
N LEU A 14 18.08 9.72 -1.97
CA LEU A 14 18.30 10.86 -2.88
C LEU A 14 19.69 11.48 -2.76
N ARG A 15 20.39 11.30 -1.63
CA ARG A 15 21.73 11.90 -1.42
C ARG A 15 22.83 11.36 -2.31
N GLY A 16 22.68 10.14 -2.83
CA GLY A 16 23.64 9.51 -3.75
C GLY A 16 23.12 9.33 -5.17
N TYR A 17 21.97 9.93 -5.50
CA TYR A 17 21.23 9.68 -6.73
C TYR A 17 21.94 10.28 -7.95
N ARG A 18 22.21 9.45 -8.96
CA ARG A 18 22.86 9.84 -10.22
C ARG A 18 21.83 9.91 -11.35
N VAL A 19 22.09 10.75 -12.35
CA VAL A 19 21.24 10.88 -13.55
C VAL A 19 21.06 9.53 -14.28
N HIS A 20 22.07 8.66 -14.23
CA HIS A 20 22.00 7.33 -14.80
C HIS A 20 20.96 6.45 -14.05
N ASP A 21 20.90 6.56 -12.73
CA ASP A 21 19.96 5.80 -11.88
C ASP A 21 18.52 6.28 -12.16
N ALA A 22 18.33 7.60 -12.35
CA ALA A 22 17.04 8.19 -12.72
C ALA A 22 16.47 7.60 -14.02
N ARG A 23 17.31 7.39 -15.04
CA ARG A 23 16.85 6.80 -16.29
C ARG A 23 16.39 5.35 -16.10
N GLN A 24 17.13 4.57 -15.33
CA GLN A 24 16.76 3.19 -15.03
C GLN A 24 15.46 3.11 -14.20
N ASP A 25 15.32 3.97 -13.22
CA ASP A 25 14.13 4.04 -12.36
C ASP A 25 12.88 4.45 -13.15
N VAL A 26 13.01 5.42 -14.07
CA VAL A 26 11.91 5.82 -14.96
C VAL A 26 11.49 4.68 -15.88
N LEU A 27 12.43 3.97 -16.48
CA LEU A 27 12.12 2.82 -17.34
C LEU A 27 11.49 1.68 -16.55
N ALA A 28 12.01 1.37 -15.37
CA ALA A 28 11.43 0.37 -14.48
C ALA A 28 10.03 0.78 -14.03
N GLY A 29 9.83 2.04 -13.63
CA GLY A 29 8.55 2.59 -13.22
C GLY A 29 7.50 2.53 -14.34
N LEU A 30 7.87 2.89 -15.57
CA LEU A 30 6.98 2.78 -16.74
C LEU A 30 6.59 1.34 -17.02
N THR A 31 7.53 0.41 -16.92
CA THR A 31 7.25 -1.02 -17.14
C THR A 31 6.28 -1.56 -16.09
N VAL A 32 6.50 -1.22 -14.82
CA VAL A 32 5.60 -1.61 -13.73
C VAL A 32 4.23 -0.96 -13.90
N ALA A 33 4.18 0.32 -14.23
CA ALA A 33 2.92 1.05 -14.42
C ALA A 33 2.08 0.45 -15.57
N ALA A 34 2.71 0.03 -16.66
CA ALA A 34 2.01 -0.58 -17.79
C ALA A 34 1.23 -1.85 -17.40
N VAL A 35 1.69 -2.57 -16.38
CA VAL A 35 1.01 -3.77 -15.85
C VAL A 35 0.11 -3.41 -14.67
N ALA A 36 0.58 -2.57 -13.76
CA ALA A 36 -0.12 -2.24 -12.51
C ALA A 36 -1.40 -1.43 -12.73
N VAL A 37 -1.42 -0.52 -13.71
CA VAL A 37 -2.59 0.31 -13.99
C VAL A 37 -3.81 -0.51 -14.42
N PRO A 38 -3.77 -1.32 -15.48
CA PRO A 38 -4.92 -2.14 -15.88
C PRO A 38 -5.29 -3.16 -14.80
N GLN A 39 -4.33 -3.70 -14.08
CA GLN A 39 -4.57 -4.64 -12.98
C GLN A 39 -5.33 -3.98 -11.81
N ALA A 40 -4.93 -2.78 -11.39
CA ALA A 40 -5.61 -2.05 -10.33
C ALA A 40 -7.06 -1.67 -10.73
N MET A 41 -7.26 -1.28 -11.98
CA MET A 41 -8.59 -1.01 -12.52
C MET A 41 -9.47 -2.27 -12.52
N ALA A 42 -8.92 -3.43 -12.91
CA ALA A 42 -9.63 -4.70 -12.88
C ALA A 42 -10.04 -5.10 -11.46
N TYR A 43 -9.19 -4.86 -10.46
CA TYR A 43 -9.52 -5.17 -9.06
C TYR A 43 -10.64 -4.26 -8.51
N ALA A 44 -10.70 -3.00 -8.90
CA ALA A 44 -11.82 -2.15 -8.55
C ALA A 44 -13.14 -2.66 -9.15
N MET A 45 -13.11 -3.13 -10.40
CA MET A 45 -14.28 -3.73 -11.06
C MET A 45 -14.74 -5.03 -10.38
N ILE A 46 -13.83 -5.86 -9.90
CA ILE A 46 -14.17 -7.07 -9.13
C ILE A 46 -14.97 -6.72 -7.87
N ILE A 47 -14.61 -5.63 -7.19
CA ILE A 47 -15.31 -5.16 -5.98
C ILE A 47 -16.66 -4.48 -6.34
N GLY A 48 -16.91 -4.22 -7.61
CA GLY A 48 -18.11 -3.51 -8.08
C GLY A 48 -17.98 -1.98 -8.03
N LEU A 49 -16.74 -1.47 -7.98
CA LEU A 49 -16.43 -0.04 -8.03
C LEU A 49 -16.04 0.40 -9.45
N PRO A 50 -16.23 1.68 -9.78
CA PRO A 50 -15.68 2.26 -11.00
C PRO A 50 -14.16 2.08 -11.08
N PRO A 51 -13.58 1.78 -12.25
CA PRO A 51 -12.14 1.50 -12.43
C PRO A 51 -11.21 2.62 -11.94
N VAL A 52 -11.70 3.87 -11.96
CA VAL A 52 -10.98 5.05 -11.49
C VAL A 52 -10.54 4.94 -10.02
N TYR A 53 -11.33 4.30 -9.17
CA TYR A 53 -10.96 4.10 -7.76
C TYR A 53 -9.75 3.15 -7.61
N GLY A 54 -9.65 2.14 -8.47
CA GLY A 54 -8.46 1.28 -8.53
C GLY A 54 -7.20 2.06 -8.92
N LEU A 55 -7.32 2.96 -9.89
CA LEU A 55 -6.24 3.82 -10.32
C LEU A 55 -5.77 4.76 -9.19
N TYR A 56 -6.70 5.43 -8.50
CA TYR A 56 -6.36 6.29 -7.36
C TYR A 56 -5.69 5.49 -6.24
N THR A 57 -6.19 4.31 -5.93
CA THR A 57 -5.57 3.43 -4.93
C THR A 57 -4.15 3.06 -5.31
N ALA A 58 -3.92 2.66 -6.56
CA ALA A 58 -2.58 2.31 -7.04
C ALA A 58 -1.60 3.48 -6.94
N ILE A 59 -2.01 4.69 -7.34
CA ILE A 59 -1.18 5.90 -7.29
C ILE A 59 -0.84 6.25 -5.83
N VAL A 60 -1.84 6.33 -4.96
CA VAL A 60 -1.66 6.74 -3.57
C VAL A 60 -0.83 5.71 -2.79
N MET A 61 -1.15 4.41 -2.93
CA MET A 61 -0.42 3.34 -2.24
C MET A 61 1.03 3.26 -2.70
N THR A 62 1.30 3.39 -3.98
CA THR A 62 2.67 3.39 -4.51
C THR A 62 3.45 4.62 -4.04
N ALA A 63 2.83 5.80 -4.03
CA ALA A 63 3.48 7.03 -3.56
C ALA A 63 3.80 6.97 -2.06
N ILE A 64 2.86 6.51 -1.23
CA ILE A 64 3.06 6.35 0.21
C ILE A 64 4.11 5.27 0.48
N GLY A 65 4.03 4.12 -0.20
CA GLY A 65 5.03 3.06 -0.10
C GLY A 65 6.43 3.56 -0.46
N ALA A 66 6.58 4.30 -1.56
CA ALA A 66 7.86 4.86 -1.97
C ALA A 66 8.49 5.82 -0.94
N LEU A 67 7.66 6.54 -0.17
CA LEU A 67 8.15 7.48 0.85
C LEU A 67 8.52 6.81 2.18
N PHE A 68 7.73 5.83 2.62
CA PHE A 68 7.80 5.28 3.98
C PHE A 68 8.30 3.84 4.04
N ASP A 69 8.31 3.11 2.91
CA ASP A 69 8.77 1.73 2.89
C ASP A 69 10.29 1.65 3.06
N SER A 70 10.73 0.75 3.90
CA SER A 70 12.16 0.50 4.14
C SER A 70 12.76 -0.48 3.13
N SER A 71 11.93 -1.18 2.35
CA SER A 71 12.36 -2.13 1.32
C SER A 71 12.34 -1.51 -0.06
N ARG A 72 13.49 -1.55 -0.74
CA ARG A 72 13.62 -1.04 -2.12
C ARG A 72 12.95 -1.93 -3.18
N GLN A 73 12.51 -3.11 -2.81
CA GLN A 73 11.99 -4.13 -3.74
C GLN A 73 10.50 -4.44 -3.55
N LEU A 74 9.88 -3.93 -2.49
CA LEU A 74 8.49 -4.20 -2.19
C LEU A 74 7.60 -3.16 -2.86
N ILE A 75 6.65 -3.62 -3.66
CA ILE A 75 5.60 -2.80 -4.26
C ILE A 75 4.29 -3.11 -3.55
N ASN A 76 3.74 -2.11 -2.87
CA ASN A 76 2.44 -2.22 -2.22
C ASN A 76 1.33 -1.92 -3.25
N GLY A 77 0.36 -2.81 -3.34
CA GLY A 77 -0.77 -2.64 -4.25
C GLY A 77 -1.93 -3.58 -3.95
N PRO A 78 -3.09 -3.34 -4.54
CA PRO A 78 -4.24 -4.22 -4.40
C PRO A 78 -3.94 -5.60 -4.98
N THR A 79 -4.48 -6.63 -4.33
CA THR A 79 -4.38 -8.01 -4.81
C THR A 79 -5.75 -8.59 -5.13
N ASN A 80 -5.79 -9.56 -6.04
CA ASN A 80 -7.02 -10.24 -6.43
C ASN A 80 -7.72 -10.90 -5.22
N ALA A 81 -6.96 -11.58 -4.38
CA ALA A 81 -7.49 -12.26 -3.19
C ALA A 81 -8.15 -11.29 -2.21
N ILE A 82 -7.52 -10.14 -1.94
CA ILE A 82 -8.08 -9.10 -1.07
C ILE A 82 -9.35 -8.50 -1.69
N SER A 83 -9.35 -8.22 -3.00
CA SER A 83 -10.49 -7.67 -3.71
C SER A 83 -11.70 -8.62 -3.64
N ILE A 84 -11.51 -9.91 -3.83
CA ILE A 84 -12.59 -10.92 -3.72
C ILE A 84 -13.07 -11.03 -2.28
N ALA A 85 -12.20 -11.02 -1.29
CA ALA A 85 -12.56 -11.07 0.11
C ALA A 85 -13.40 -9.85 0.53
N VAL A 86 -13.00 -8.65 0.11
CA VAL A 86 -13.75 -7.42 0.35
C VAL A 86 -15.11 -7.47 -0.32
N LEU A 87 -15.19 -7.91 -1.59
CA LEU A 87 -16.47 -8.08 -2.28
C LEU A 87 -17.39 -9.04 -1.53
N SER A 88 -16.88 -10.20 -1.11
CA SER A 88 -17.67 -11.21 -0.38
C SER A 88 -18.23 -10.64 0.91
N ALA A 89 -17.44 -9.87 1.66
CA ALA A 89 -17.87 -9.26 2.90
C ALA A 89 -18.94 -8.17 2.67
N VAL A 90 -18.74 -7.29 1.70
CA VAL A 90 -19.60 -6.13 1.48
C VAL A 90 -20.87 -6.50 0.71
N ALA A 91 -20.82 -7.48 -0.19
CA ALA A 91 -21.98 -7.89 -0.99
C ALA A 91 -23.11 -8.51 -0.14
N THR A 92 -22.77 -9.10 1.00
CA THR A 92 -23.75 -9.70 1.92
C THR A 92 -24.39 -8.67 2.86
N ILE A 93 -23.77 -7.49 3.04
CA ILE A 93 -24.16 -6.53 4.08
C ILE A 93 -24.90 -5.33 3.45
N ALA A 94 -24.55 -4.91 2.24
CA ALA A 94 -25.03 -3.64 1.69
C ALA A 94 -25.46 -3.70 0.23
N PRO A 95 -26.49 -2.89 -0.11
CA PRO A 95 -26.88 -2.64 -1.50
C PRO A 95 -25.74 -1.90 -2.25
N PRO A 96 -25.73 -1.96 -3.60
CA PRO A 96 -24.64 -1.42 -4.42
C PRO A 96 -24.30 0.06 -4.15
N GLU A 97 -25.30 0.87 -3.84
CA GLU A 97 -25.18 2.31 -3.57
C GLU A 97 -24.42 2.63 -2.29
N GLU A 98 -24.46 1.76 -1.29
CA GLU A 98 -23.81 1.98 0.02
C GLU A 98 -22.44 1.31 0.13
N ARG A 99 -22.06 0.47 -0.83
CA ARG A 99 -20.83 -0.32 -0.79
C ARG A 99 -19.57 0.53 -0.69
N LEU A 100 -19.53 1.67 -1.36
CA LEU A 100 -18.36 2.54 -1.34
C LEU A 100 -18.05 3.02 0.08
N GLY A 101 -19.05 3.48 0.81
CA GLY A 101 -18.90 3.93 2.21
C GLY A 101 -18.42 2.81 3.13
N LEU A 102 -18.97 1.60 2.96
CA LEU A 102 -18.57 0.43 3.73
C LEU A 102 -17.14 -0.02 3.42
N ILE A 103 -16.72 0.03 2.16
CA ILE A 103 -15.34 -0.31 1.77
C ILE A 103 -14.36 0.67 2.41
N PHE A 104 -14.65 1.96 2.42
CA PHE A 104 -13.83 2.96 3.11
C PHE A 104 -13.75 2.69 4.61
N LEU A 105 -14.90 2.43 5.26
CA LEU A 105 -14.94 2.12 6.68
C LEU A 105 -14.14 0.86 7.02
N MET A 106 -14.34 -0.22 6.26
CA MET A 106 -13.59 -1.47 6.44
C MET A 106 -12.09 -1.26 6.25
N THR A 107 -11.68 -0.53 5.21
CA THR A 107 -10.27 -0.24 4.95
C THR A 107 -9.66 0.55 6.10
N PHE A 108 -10.37 1.54 6.63
CA PHE A 108 -9.92 2.32 7.78
C PHE A 108 -9.79 1.46 9.05
N MET A 109 -10.77 0.62 9.34
CA MET A 109 -10.73 -0.29 10.49
C MET A 109 -9.59 -1.32 10.38
N ILE A 110 -9.39 -1.90 9.19
CA ILE A 110 -8.29 -2.84 8.95
C ILE A 110 -6.94 -2.13 9.14
N GLY A 111 -6.80 -0.90 8.66
CA GLY A 111 -5.60 -0.08 8.86
C GLY A 111 -5.31 0.18 10.34
N LEU A 112 -6.32 0.49 11.14
CA LEU A 112 -6.16 0.65 12.59
C LEU A 112 -5.73 -0.65 13.27
N ILE A 113 -6.38 -1.77 12.96
CA ILE A 113 -6.04 -3.08 13.53
C ILE A 113 -4.61 -3.49 13.16
N GLN A 114 -4.20 -3.26 11.91
CA GLN A 114 -2.82 -3.54 11.49
C GLN A 114 -1.80 -2.67 12.20
N LEU A 115 -2.13 -1.40 12.46
CA LEU A 115 -1.26 -0.50 13.21
C LEU A 115 -1.06 -1.00 14.64
N GLU A 116 -2.13 -1.39 15.33
CA GLU A 116 -2.08 -1.96 16.68
C GLU A 116 -1.30 -3.29 16.71
N ALA A 117 -1.56 -4.18 15.74
CA ALA A 117 -0.88 -5.47 15.65
C ALA A 117 0.62 -5.32 15.42
N ASN A 118 1.05 -4.37 14.58
CA ASN A 118 2.47 -4.06 14.40
C ASN A 118 3.10 -3.50 15.67
N PHE A 119 2.39 -2.61 16.39
CA PHE A 119 2.88 -2.06 17.66
C PHE A 119 3.04 -3.13 18.73
N ALA A 120 2.06 -4.01 18.88
CA ALA A 120 2.11 -5.15 19.79
C ALA A 120 3.25 -6.14 19.44
N GLY A 121 3.46 -6.41 18.14
CA GLY A 121 4.56 -7.26 17.67
C GLY A 121 5.93 -6.69 18.04
N VAL A 122 6.15 -5.40 17.86
CA VAL A 122 7.40 -4.71 18.23
C VAL A 122 7.62 -4.77 19.75
N VAL A 123 6.58 -4.52 20.55
CA VAL A 123 6.65 -4.58 22.01
C VAL A 123 6.99 -6.00 22.48
N LEU A 124 6.39 -7.04 21.89
CA LEU A 124 6.69 -8.43 22.20
C LEU A 124 8.14 -8.81 21.88
N ILE A 125 8.67 -8.37 20.74
CA ILE A 125 10.07 -8.62 20.35
C ILE A 125 11.03 -7.94 21.33
N ILE A 126 10.77 -6.69 21.71
CA ILE A 126 11.58 -5.95 22.69
C ILE A 126 11.51 -6.64 24.06
N ALA A 127 10.31 -7.03 24.50
CA ALA A 127 10.14 -7.74 25.77
C ALA A 127 10.88 -9.08 25.78
N ALA A 128 10.80 -9.86 24.71
CA ALA A 128 11.53 -11.11 24.59
C ALA A 128 13.06 -10.91 24.63
N PHE A 129 13.55 -9.84 24.02
CA PHE A 129 14.98 -9.50 24.00
C PHE A 129 15.49 -9.00 25.36
N VAL A 130 14.65 -8.30 26.13
CA VAL A 130 15.01 -7.78 27.47
C VAL A 130 14.97 -8.88 28.54
N LEU A 131 14.11 -9.91 28.34
CA LEU A 131 13.94 -11.03 29.28
C LEU A 131 14.86 -12.24 28.99
N SER A 132 15.60 -12.20 27.89
CA SER A 132 16.61 -13.19 27.48
C SER A 132 18.02 -12.78 27.95
#